data_89a7eaa6b511dc8bcb3e2ebb394491cc
#
_entry.id   89a7eaa6b511dc8bcb3e2ebb394491cc
#
_cell.length_a   1.000
_cell.length_b   1.000
_cell.length_c   1.000
_cell.angle_alpha   90.00
_cell.angle_beta   90.00
_cell.angle_gamma   90.00
#
_symmetry.space_group_name_H-M   'P 1'
#
loop_
_entity.id
_entity.type
_entity.pdbx_description
1 polymer ?
#
loop_
_entity_poly.entity_id
_entity_poly.type
_entity_poly.pdbx_seq_one_letter_code
_entity_poly.pdbx_strand_id
1 'polypeptide(L)'
;MRGIIAQMSANKSALKQDVCRFVGSSQKDLRQLPPEVRGMFGQAVWEAQLGRTHPAAKVLHGFGGSGILELIEDRHGSAYRAVYTVKFAGFVFVLHVFQKKSKSGIKTPPRDIALIKARLKEAARQYVEHQEAIEESSGGRAD
;
A
#
# COMPACT_ATOMS: atom_id res chain seq x y z
N MET A 1 -21.74 5.51 23.35
CA MET A 1 -20.66 4.66 22.83
C MET A 1 -21.13 3.61 21.84
N ARG A 2 -22.14 2.85 22.19
CA ARG A 2 -22.69 1.84 21.26
C ARG A 2 -23.25 2.46 19.99
N GLY A 3 -23.88 3.62 20.07
CA GLY A 3 -24.42 4.31 18.91
C GLY A 3 -23.34 4.79 17.95
N ILE A 4 -22.19 5.22 18.47
CA ILE A 4 -21.06 5.66 17.67
C ILE A 4 -20.46 4.48 16.90
N ILE A 5 -20.31 3.33 17.56
CA ILE A 5 -19.77 2.11 16.94
C ILE A 5 -20.71 1.62 15.84
N ALA A 6 -22.02 1.63 16.11
CA ALA A 6 -23.01 1.23 15.11
C ALA A 6 -23.00 2.16 13.91
N GLN A 7 -22.86 3.48 14.12
CA GLN A 7 -22.74 4.45 13.05
C GLN A 7 -21.45 4.23 12.24
N MET A 8 -20.35 3.96 12.92
CA MET A 8 -19.09 3.67 12.23
C MET A 8 -19.19 2.43 11.37
N SER A 9 -19.85 1.39 11.85
CA SER A 9 -20.06 0.16 11.06
C SER A 9 -20.95 0.42 9.86
N ALA A 10 -22.04 1.17 10.02
CA ALA A 10 -22.93 1.54 8.94
C ALA A 10 -22.21 2.44 7.92
N ASN A 11 -21.43 3.41 8.41
CA ASN A 11 -20.64 4.28 7.53
C ASN A 11 -19.54 3.52 6.81
N LYS A 12 -18.95 2.53 7.47
CA LYS A 12 -17.91 1.70 6.88
C LYS A 12 -18.44 0.92 5.69
N SER A 13 -19.66 0.40 5.76
CA SER A 13 -20.28 -0.30 4.65
C SER A 13 -20.70 0.64 3.52
N ALA A 14 -20.98 1.92 3.84
CA ALA A 14 -21.32 2.94 2.86
C ALA A 14 -20.10 3.63 2.26
N LEU A 15 -18.93 3.57 2.95
CA LEU A 15 -17.71 4.18 2.47
C LEU A 15 -17.15 3.41 1.29
N LYS A 16 -16.81 4.14 0.25
CA LYS A 16 -16.08 3.57 -0.89
C LYS A 16 -14.66 3.28 -0.44
N GLN A 17 -14.30 2.01 -0.49
CA GLN A 17 -13.04 1.50 0.02
C GLN A 17 -12.29 0.80 -1.11
N ASP A 18 -11.07 1.24 -1.36
CA ASP A 18 -10.21 0.60 -2.35
C ASP A 18 -9.73 -0.76 -1.86
N VAL A 19 -9.41 -1.63 -2.79
CA VAL A 19 -8.93 -2.98 -2.49
C VAL A 19 -7.44 -2.92 -2.20
N CYS A 20 -7.02 -3.50 -1.09
CA CYS A 20 -5.60 -3.63 -0.77
C CYS A 20 -5.08 -4.95 -1.31
N ARG A 21 -3.98 -4.91 -2.05
CA ARG A 21 -3.27 -6.08 -2.53
C ARG A 21 -1.79 -5.99 -2.18
N PHE A 22 -1.24 -7.12 -1.80
CA PHE A 22 0.18 -7.23 -1.46
C PHE A 22 0.92 -7.89 -2.62
N VAL A 23 1.98 -7.25 -3.10
CA VAL A 23 2.78 -7.77 -4.21
C VAL A 23 3.99 -8.52 -3.66
N GLY A 24 4.29 -9.67 -4.23
CA GLY A 24 5.42 -10.50 -3.81
C GLY A 24 5.31 -10.91 -2.36
N SER A 25 6.38 -10.81 -1.61
CA SER A 25 6.46 -11.19 -0.20
C SER A 25 6.03 -10.10 0.76
N SER A 26 5.47 -8.98 0.28
CA SER A 26 5.24 -7.81 1.12
C SER A 26 4.30 -8.08 2.31
N GLN A 27 3.29 -8.94 2.15
CA GLN A 27 2.41 -9.29 3.27
C GLN A 27 3.12 -10.12 4.33
N LYS A 28 3.89 -11.11 3.89
CA LYS A 28 4.69 -11.92 4.79
C LYS A 28 5.69 -11.06 5.57
N ASP A 29 6.35 -10.15 4.86
CA ASP A 29 7.33 -9.26 5.46
C ASP A 29 6.68 -8.32 6.47
N LEU A 30 5.49 -7.79 6.16
CA LEU A 30 4.76 -6.95 7.09
C LEU A 30 4.42 -7.69 8.38
N ARG A 31 4.01 -8.95 8.28
CA ARG A 31 3.66 -9.77 9.44
C ARG A 31 4.83 -10.01 10.38
N GLN A 32 6.05 -9.91 9.89
CA GLN A 32 7.27 -10.16 10.68
C GLN A 32 7.77 -8.91 11.39
N LEU A 33 7.18 -7.75 11.16
CA LEU A 33 7.58 -6.51 11.81
C LEU A 33 7.09 -6.45 13.26
N PRO A 34 7.76 -5.64 14.10
CA PRO A 34 7.27 -5.41 15.47
C PRO A 34 5.80 -4.94 15.43
N PRO A 35 4.98 -5.34 16.42
CA PRO A 35 3.54 -5.02 16.41
C PRO A 35 3.22 -3.54 16.23
N GLU A 36 3.99 -2.65 16.83
CA GLU A 36 3.73 -1.21 16.76
C GLU A 36 3.99 -0.68 15.35
N VAL A 37 5.06 -1.15 14.71
CA VAL A 37 5.39 -0.76 13.34
C VAL A 37 4.35 -1.32 12.38
N ARG A 38 3.99 -2.59 12.57
CA ARG A 38 2.95 -3.24 11.77
C ARG A 38 1.62 -2.50 11.87
N GLY A 39 1.25 -2.07 13.08
CA GLY A 39 0.03 -1.31 13.30
C GLY A 39 0.04 0.03 12.59
N MET A 40 1.17 0.75 12.65
CA MET A 40 1.30 2.03 11.97
C MET A 40 1.21 1.87 10.45
N PHE A 41 1.90 0.88 9.89
CA PHE A 41 1.85 0.65 8.44
C PHE A 41 0.46 0.21 8.01
N GLY A 42 -0.19 -0.64 8.80
CA GLY A 42 -1.58 -1.06 8.53
C GLY A 42 -2.54 0.12 8.54
N GLN A 43 -2.38 1.04 9.48
CA GLN A 43 -3.21 2.24 9.54
C GLN A 43 -3.02 3.12 8.31
N ALA A 44 -1.77 3.27 7.85
CA ALA A 44 -1.48 4.08 6.68
C ALA A 44 -2.08 3.48 5.41
N VAL A 45 -2.02 2.16 5.27
CA VAL A 45 -2.65 1.46 4.14
C VAL A 45 -4.17 1.63 4.19
N TRP A 46 -4.76 1.52 5.38
CA TRP A 46 -6.19 1.74 5.56
C TRP A 46 -6.60 3.15 5.15
N GLU A 47 -5.85 4.17 5.57
CA GLU A 47 -6.11 5.54 5.15
C GLU A 47 -6.06 5.68 3.63
N ALA A 48 -5.08 5.02 3.00
CA ALA A 48 -4.97 5.03 1.54
C ALA A 48 -6.19 4.39 0.87
N GLN A 49 -6.70 3.29 1.45
CA GLN A 49 -7.92 2.64 0.93
C GLN A 49 -9.14 3.55 0.98
N LEU A 50 -9.15 4.50 1.91
CA LEU A 50 -10.22 5.49 2.03
C LEU A 50 -9.96 6.76 1.22
N GLY A 51 -8.92 6.76 0.39
CA GLY A 51 -8.57 7.92 -0.42
C GLY A 51 -7.83 9.01 0.35
N ARG A 52 -7.32 8.68 1.53
CA ARG A 52 -6.57 9.60 2.38
C ARG A 52 -5.09 9.30 2.34
N THR A 53 -4.29 10.20 2.87
CA THR A 53 -2.86 10.02 2.98
C THR A 53 -2.45 10.14 4.44
N HIS A 54 -1.76 9.12 4.94
CA HIS A 54 -1.25 9.14 6.31
C HIS A 54 -0.23 10.29 6.46
N PRO A 55 -0.26 11.04 7.58
CA PRO A 55 0.65 12.18 7.77
C PRO A 55 2.14 11.84 7.64
N ALA A 56 2.52 10.61 7.98
CA ALA A 56 3.91 10.17 7.89
C ALA A 56 4.31 9.69 6.49
N ALA A 57 3.36 9.55 5.57
CA ALA A 57 3.65 9.08 4.22
C ALA A 57 4.30 10.18 3.39
N LYS A 58 5.35 9.82 2.66
CA LYS A 58 6.09 10.72 1.79
C LYS A 58 6.16 10.16 0.39
N VAL A 59 6.19 11.03 -0.60
CA VAL A 59 6.37 10.59 -1.98
C VAL A 59 7.78 10.01 -2.14
N LEU A 60 7.84 8.80 -2.70
CA LEU A 60 9.12 8.18 -3.06
C LEU A 60 9.46 8.64 -4.46
N HIS A 61 10.56 9.40 -4.58
CA HIS A 61 10.98 9.99 -5.84
C HIS A 61 11.69 8.96 -6.73
N GLY A 62 11.71 9.23 -8.04
CA GLY A 62 12.36 8.37 -9.01
C GLY A 62 11.42 7.46 -9.77
N PHE A 63 10.12 7.63 -9.60
CA PHE A 63 9.11 6.80 -10.26
C PHE A 63 8.18 7.58 -11.19
N GLY A 64 8.56 8.81 -11.51
CA GLY A 64 7.84 9.60 -12.50
C GLY A 64 6.52 10.21 -12.04
N GLY A 65 6.31 10.36 -10.73
CA GLY A 65 5.09 10.97 -10.24
C GLY A 65 4.96 10.90 -8.73
N SER A 66 3.76 11.21 -8.23
CA SER A 66 3.47 11.29 -6.80
C SER A 66 2.70 10.08 -6.25
N GLY A 67 2.46 9.07 -7.07
CA GLY A 67 1.62 7.93 -6.69
C GLY A 67 2.32 6.82 -5.95
N ILE A 68 3.63 6.90 -5.73
CA ILE A 68 4.40 5.92 -4.96
C ILE A 68 4.76 6.57 -3.63
N LEU A 69 4.35 5.94 -2.54
CA LEU A 69 4.50 6.50 -1.21
C LEU A 69 5.37 5.62 -0.33
N GLU A 70 6.09 6.24 0.58
CA GLU A 70 6.96 5.56 1.52
C GLU A 70 6.63 5.98 2.94
N LEU A 71 6.60 4.99 3.84
CA LEU A 71 6.50 5.18 5.28
C LEU A 71 7.80 4.75 5.91
N ILE A 72 8.30 5.54 6.85
CA ILE A 72 9.53 5.23 7.59
C ILE A 72 9.21 5.29 9.07
N GLU A 73 9.55 4.24 9.79
CA GLU A 73 9.44 4.19 11.24
C GLU A 73 10.76 3.76 11.84
N ASP A 74 11.38 4.67 12.60
CA ASP A 74 12.66 4.39 13.26
C ASP A 74 12.41 3.84 14.66
N ARG A 75 13.00 2.68 14.95
CA ARG A 75 12.92 2.06 16.28
C ARG A 75 14.21 1.33 16.60
N HIS A 76 14.78 1.64 17.76
CA HIS A 76 15.95 0.92 18.31
C HIS A 76 17.11 0.80 17.32
N GLY A 77 17.39 1.88 16.59
CA GLY A 77 18.49 1.92 15.63
C GLY A 77 18.21 1.28 14.29
N SER A 78 16.98 0.82 14.08
CA SER A 78 16.55 0.26 12.80
C SER A 78 15.49 1.16 12.18
N ALA A 79 15.51 1.26 10.86
CA ALA A 79 14.48 1.96 10.11
C ALA A 79 13.62 0.92 9.39
N TYR A 80 12.34 0.88 9.74
CA TYR A 80 11.38 0.03 9.06
C TYR A 80 10.69 0.85 7.98
N ARG A 81 10.56 0.28 6.78
CA ARG A 81 10.01 1.00 5.64
C ARG A 81 8.92 0.19 4.96
N ALA A 82 7.90 0.89 4.50
CA ALA A 82 6.84 0.31 3.68
C ALA A 82 6.62 1.21 2.47
N VAL A 83 6.55 0.61 1.30
CA VAL A 83 6.32 1.32 0.04
C VAL A 83 5.03 0.79 -0.56
N TYR A 84 4.13 1.70 -0.90
CA TYR A 84 2.85 1.36 -1.50
C TYR A 84 2.48 2.36 -2.59
N THR A 85 1.54 1.99 -3.44
CA THR A 85 1.10 2.87 -4.52
C THR A 85 -0.41 3.03 -4.53
N VAL A 86 -0.84 4.23 -4.87
CA VAL A 86 -2.25 4.59 -5.05
C VAL A 86 -2.54 5.01 -6.50
N LYS A 87 -1.59 4.76 -7.41
CA LYS A 87 -1.74 5.23 -8.79
C LYS A 87 -2.74 4.42 -9.63
N PHE A 88 -3.17 3.27 -9.15
CA PHE A 88 -4.11 2.41 -9.86
C PHE A 88 -5.49 2.55 -9.24
N ALA A 89 -6.43 3.13 -9.96
CA ALA A 89 -7.76 3.44 -9.45
C ALA A 89 -8.46 2.21 -8.88
N GLY A 90 -8.98 2.35 -7.64
CA GLY A 90 -9.67 1.28 -6.94
C GLY A 90 -8.77 0.35 -6.15
N PHE A 91 -7.45 0.56 -6.18
CA PHE A 91 -6.48 -0.32 -5.52
C PHE A 91 -5.45 0.44 -4.72
N VAL A 92 -5.02 -0.18 -3.64
CA VAL A 92 -3.77 0.16 -2.96
C VAL A 92 -2.90 -1.08 -3.06
N PHE A 93 -1.76 -0.98 -3.74
CA PHE A 93 -0.81 -2.08 -3.83
C PHE A 93 0.35 -1.82 -2.89
N VAL A 94 0.56 -2.74 -1.95
CA VAL A 94 1.75 -2.72 -1.09
C VAL A 94 2.87 -3.41 -1.85
N LEU A 95 3.93 -2.66 -2.15
CA LEU A 95 5.00 -3.12 -3.02
C LEU A 95 6.17 -3.73 -2.28
N HIS A 96 6.57 -3.15 -1.15
CA HIS A 96 7.75 -3.61 -0.45
C HIS A 96 7.70 -3.18 1.01
N VAL A 97 8.04 -4.10 1.90
CA VAL A 97 8.12 -3.87 3.34
C VAL A 97 9.47 -4.43 3.79
N PHE A 98 10.30 -3.61 4.42
CA PHE A 98 11.65 -4.04 4.74
C PHE A 98 12.23 -3.27 5.92
N GLN A 99 13.28 -3.82 6.49
CA GLN A 99 14.05 -3.20 7.55
C GLN A 99 15.40 -2.77 6.99
N LYS A 100 15.74 -1.51 7.20
CA LYS A 100 17.04 -0.98 6.83
C LYS A 100 17.90 -0.89 8.08
N LYS A 101 18.97 -1.68 8.12
CA LYS A 101 19.86 -1.73 9.28
C LYS A 101 20.99 -0.70 9.22
N SER A 102 21.18 -0.05 8.08
CA SER A 102 22.23 0.94 7.92
C SER A 102 21.84 2.26 8.58
N LYS A 103 22.78 2.83 9.31
CA LYS A 103 22.58 4.12 9.98
C LYS A 103 22.80 5.32 9.06
N SER A 104 23.34 5.10 7.87
CA SER A 104 23.69 6.19 6.98
C SER A 104 22.59 6.47 5.97
N GLY A 105 22.01 7.65 6.09
CA GLY A 105 21.14 8.20 5.08
C GLY A 105 19.71 7.69 5.10
N ILE A 106 18.85 8.53 4.55
CA ILE A 106 17.42 8.31 4.41
C ILE A 106 17.07 7.66 3.06
N LYS A 107 18.06 7.50 2.19
CA LYS A 107 17.82 6.97 0.85
C LYS A 107 17.51 5.48 0.88
N THR A 108 16.52 5.09 0.09
CA THR A 108 16.22 3.69 -0.14
C THR A 108 17.37 3.07 -0.94
N PRO A 109 17.93 1.94 -0.47
CA PRO A 109 19.05 1.31 -1.18
C PRO A 109 18.70 0.92 -2.62
N PRO A 110 19.67 0.94 -3.54
CA PRO A 110 19.42 0.60 -4.94
C PRO A 110 18.77 -0.76 -5.15
N ARG A 111 19.15 -1.75 -4.34
CA ARG A 111 18.55 -3.08 -4.40
C ARG A 111 17.06 -3.05 -4.12
N ASP A 112 16.66 -2.28 -3.12
CA ASP A 112 15.25 -2.13 -2.77
C ASP A 112 14.49 -1.33 -3.82
N ILE A 113 15.11 -0.31 -4.39
CA ILE A 113 14.53 0.45 -5.50
C ILE A 113 14.26 -0.47 -6.70
N ALA A 114 15.21 -1.33 -7.04
CA ALA A 114 15.02 -2.27 -8.15
C ALA A 114 13.86 -3.22 -7.88
N LEU A 115 13.76 -3.72 -6.66
CA LEU A 115 12.66 -4.60 -6.26
C LEU A 115 11.32 -3.88 -6.32
N ILE A 116 11.26 -2.64 -5.84
CA ILE A 116 10.05 -1.82 -5.92
C ILE A 116 9.62 -1.63 -7.37
N LYS A 117 10.57 -1.33 -8.26
CA LYS A 117 10.27 -1.18 -9.69
C LYS A 117 9.69 -2.45 -10.29
N ALA A 118 10.28 -3.60 -9.97
CA ALA A 118 9.78 -4.89 -10.46
C ALA A 118 8.37 -5.16 -9.95
N ARG A 119 8.11 -4.89 -8.69
CA ARG A 119 6.79 -5.10 -8.08
C ARG A 119 5.76 -4.10 -8.57
N LEU A 120 6.17 -2.89 -8.92
CA LEU A 120 5.29 -1.92 -9.54
C LEU A 120 4.80 -2.42 -10.91
N LYS A 121 5.69 -3.04 -11.68
CA LYS A 121 5.30 -3.67 -12.96
C LYS A 121 4.31 -4.80 -12.74
N GLU A 122 4.52 -5.60 -11.70
CA GLU A 122 3.60 -6.69 -11.36
C GLU A 122 2.24 -6.14 -10.94
N ALA A 123 2.21 -5.06 -10.16
CA ALA A 123 0.97 -4.39 -9.79
C ALA A 123 0.22 -3.89 -11.02
N ALA A 124 0.93 -3.28 -11.96
CA ALA A 124 0.35 -2.81 -13.21
C ALA A 124 -0.26 -3.96 -14.01
N ARG A 125 0.44 -5.10 -14.07
CA ARG A 125 -0.05 -6.30 -14.75
C ARG A 125 -1.34 -6.81 -14.11
N GLN A 126 -1.37 -6.90 -12.79
CA GLN A 126 -2.55 -7.33 -12.06
C GLN A 126 -3.73 -6.37 -12.28
N TYR A 127 -3.44 -5.08 -12.32
CA TYR A 127 -4.46 -4.08 -12.55
C TYR A 127 -5.09 -4.21 -13.94
N VAL A 128 -4.27 -4.37 -14.98
CA VAL A 128 -4.76 -4.56 -16.36
C VAL A 128 -5.60 -5.83 -16.44
N GLU A 129 -5.12 -6.93 -15.86
CA GLU A 129 -5.84 -8.19 -15.82
C GLU A 129 -7.21 -8.04 -15.16
N HIS A 130 -7.28 -7.30 -14.06
CA HIS A 130 -8.53 -7.02 -13.37
C HIS A 130 -9.49 -6.21 -14.24
N GLN A 131 -9.01 -5.21 -14.95
CA GLN A 131 -9.82 -4.38 -15.83
C GLN A 131 -10.37 -5.21 -17.00
N GLU A 132 -9.58 -6.09 -17.57
CA GLU A 132 -10.01 -6.98 -18.64
C GLU A 132 -11.11 -7.93 -18.15
N ALA A 133 -10.96 -8.46 -16.94
CA ALA A 133 -11.98 -9.35 -16.36
C ALA A 133 -13.31 -8.61 -16.17
N ILE A 134 -13.28 -7.35 -15.76
CA ILE A 134 -14.49 -6.53 -15.61
C ILE A 134 -15.14 -6.30 -16.98
N GLU A 135 -14.34 -5.97 -17.99
CA GLU A 135 -14.85 -5.72 -19.36
C GLU A 135 -15.49 -6.98 -19.93
N GLU A 136 -14.86 -8.15 -19.77
CA GLU A 136 -15.43 -9.41 -20.21
C GLU A 136 -16.76 -9.72 -19.53
N SER A 137 -16.82 -9.49 -18.22
CA SER A 137 -18.04 -9.70 -17.44
C SER A 137 -19.16 -8.76 -17.91
N SER A 138 -18.84 -7.50 -18.20
CA SER A 138 -19.80 -6.51 -18.72
C SER A 138 -20.24 -6.83 -20.15
N GLY A 139 -19.31 -7.28 -20.98
CA GLY A 139 -19.59 -7.69 -22.35
C GLY A 139 -20.53 -8.87 -22.42
N GLY A 140 -20.36 -9.82 -21.51
CA GLY A 140 -21.24 -11.00 -21.44
C GLY A 140 -22.66 -10.68 -21.06
N ARG A 141 -22.91 -9.53 -20.47
CA ARG A 141 -24.27 -9.10 -20.11
C ARG A 141 -24.99 -8.34 -21.24
N ALA A 142 -24.25 -7.86 -22.20
CA ALA A 142 -24.80 -7.10 -23.31
C ALA A 142 -25.57 -7.97 -24.30
N ASP A 143 -25.36 -9.27 -24.25
CA ASP A 143 -26.07 -10.24 -25.07
C ASP A 143 -27.33 -10.75 -24.33
#